data_1dea47a177b1622e187c945988de9d57
#
_entry.id   1dea47a177b1622e187c945988de9d57
#
_cell.length_a   1.000
_cell.length_b   1.000
_cell.length_c   1.000
_cell.angle_alpha   90.00
_cell.angle_beta   90.00
_cell.angle_gamma   90.00
#
_symmetry.space_group_name_H-M   'P 1'
#
loop_
_entity.id
_entity.type
_entity.pdbx_description
1 polymer ?
#
loop_
_entity_poly.entity_id
_entity_poly.type
_entity_poly.pdbx_seq_one_letter_code
_entity_poly.pdbx_strand_id
1 'polypeptide(L)'
;MIELKYLSKTFQMKDGAVKALQNINLTIPDGAIYGIIGMSGAGKSTLVRCINLLERPTEGSVVIDGTAMETLNAAQLRERRRDITMIFQQFNLLMQRTCLKNVCFPMELAGVKKAEAEKRAMELLEMVGDALKAVGMYEFREHAPHLLSGGQKQRIAIARALATNPKVLLCDEATSALDPNTTHSILTLIKDINRKLGITVVVITHQMSVVEEICDSVAILDGGVVVEQGSVQEIFANPKTAAAKRLVAPNGGSAARDLSCFAPDDHVVRVTFNGSSTAKPLVASLAAEKGILVSVLSADTRDLSGQCYGSMLLKLPAELAVAQQAVEYMRSQSGVTVEEVTGI
;
A
#
# COMPACT_ATOMS: atom_id res chain seq x y z
N MET A 1 8.61 8.68 -14.70
CA MET A 1 8.39 7.22 -14.80
C MET A 1 9.55 6.46 -14.16
N ILE A 2 9.26 5.44 -13.34
CA ILE A 2 10.27 4.57 -12.73
C ILE A 2 10.16 3.19 -13.36
N GLU A 3 11.26 2.67 -13.88
CA GLU A 3 11.35 1.32 -14.46
C GLU A 3 12.44 0.52 -13.75
N LEU A 4 12.09 -0.65 -13.27
CA LEU A 4 13.01 -1.65 -12.73
C LEU A 4 13.14 -2.76 -13.77
N LYS A 5 14.37 -3.01 -14.24
CA LYS A 5 14.64 -3.97 -15.33
C LYS A 5 15.57 -5.07 -14.81
N TYR A 6 15.02 -6.29 -14.67
CA TYR A 6 15.75 -7.48 -14.21
C TYR A 6 16.52 -7.28 -12.90
N LEU A 7 15.97 -6.43 -12.02
CA LEU A 7 16.64 -5.97 -10.81
C LEU A 7 16.74 -7.11 -9.80
N SER A 8 18.00 -7.42 -9.40
CA SER A 8 18.32 -8.42 -8.40
C SER A 8 19.23 -7.82 -7.32
N LYS A 9 19.07 -8.28 -6.08
CA LYS A 9 19.93 -7.89 -4.96
C LYS A 9 20.27 -9.10 -4.11
N THR A 10 21.57 -9.39 -4.00
CA THR A 10 22.12 -10.43 -3.13
C THR A 10 23.02 -9.79 -2.09
N PHE A 11 22.80 -10.11 -0.84
CA PHE A 11 23.68 -9.73 0.27
C PHE A 11 24.62 -10.89 0.59
N GLN A 12 25.93 -10.59 0.66
CA GLN A 12 26.92 -11.55 1.16
C GLN A 12 26.95 -11.49 2.68
N MET A 13 26.70 -12.59 3.32
CA MET A 13 26.76 -12.75 4.78
C MET A 13 27.87 -13.73 5.16
N LYS A 14 28.25 -13.76 6.44
CA LYS A 14 29.28 -14.71 6.92
C LYS A 14 28.88 -16.16 6.69
N ASP A 15 27.59 -16.46 6.75
CA ASP A 15 27.03 -17.80 6.68
C ASP A 15 26.42 -18.13 5.30
N GLY A 16 26.72 -17.33 4.25
CA GLY A 16 26.23 -17.54 2.90
C GLY A 16 25.67 -16.30 2.24
N ALA A 17 25.08 -16.46 1.06
CA ALA A 17 24.48 -15.39 0.28
C ALA A 17 22.95 -15.39 0.44
N VAL A 18 22.34 -14.23 0.73
CA VAL A 18 20.89 -14.06 0.82
C VAL A 18 20.42 -13.30 -0.40
N LYS A 19 19.60 -13.91 -1.23
CA LYS A 19 18.94 -13.27 -2.38
C LYS A 19 17.70 -12.53 -1.89
N ALA A 20 17.82 -11.22 -1.67
CA ALA A 20 16.75 -10.38 -1.17
C ALA A 20 15.76 -9.96 -2.28
N LEU A 21 16.24 -9.82 -3.51
CA LEU A 21 15.44 -9.51 -4.71
C LEU A 21 15.94 -10.35 -5.87
N GLN A 22 15.00 -10.83 -6.69
CA GLN A 22 15.30 -11.71 -7.82
C GLN A 22 14.49 -11.29 -9.04
N ASN A 23 15.19 -10.82 -10.08
CA ASN A 23 14.63 -10.54 -11.40
C ASN A 23 13.36 -9.66 -11.37
N ILE A 24 13.35 -8.60 -10.58
CA ILE A 24 12.21 -7.68 -10.47
C ILE A 24 12.07 -6.87 -11.76
N ASN A 25 10.91 -6.96 -12.38
CA ASN A 25 10.49 -6.14 -13.49
C ASN A 25 9.22 -5.38 -13.10
N LEU A 26 9.31 -4.04 -13.03
CA LEU A 26 8.24 -3.19 -12.55
C LEU A 26 8.28 -1.84 -13.23
N THR A 27 7.12 -1.32 -13.63
CA THR A 27 6.97 0.03 -14.17
C THR A 27 5.97 0.80 -13.32
N ILE A 28 6.39 1.97 -12.82
CA ILE A 28 5.58 2.87 -12.04
C ILE A 28 5.35 4.13 -12.86
N PRO A 29 4.09 4.43 -13.24
CA PRO A 29 3.75 5.61 -14.03
C PRO A 29 4.00 6.92 -13.27
N ASP A 30 4.24 8.01 -14.02
CA ASP A 30 4.34 9.33 -13.40
C ASP A 30 3.01 9.76 -12.78
N GLY A 31 3.10 10.43 -11.65
CA GLY A 31 1.95 10.94 -10.92
C GLY A 31 1.08 9.89 -10.23
N ALA A 32 1.36 8.61 -10.40
CA ALA A 32 0.61 7.54 -9.75
C ALA A 32 0.98 7.40 -8.27
N ILE A 33 0.04 6.88 -7.47
CA ILE A 33 0.31 6.32 -6.14
C ILE A 33 0.40 4.80 -6.30
N TYR A 34 1.59 4.26 -6.19
CA TYR A 34 1.89 2.85 -6.43
C TYR A 34 2.23 2.11 -5.15
N GLY A 35 1.49 1.04 -4.86
CA GLY A 35 1.71 0.18 -3.69
C GLY A 35 2.72 -0.93 -3.97
N ILE A 36 3.63 -1.20 -3.04
CA ILE A 36 4.47 -2.41 -3.01
C ILE A 36 4.19 -3.12 -1.70
N ILE A 37 3.54 -4.28 -1.78
CA ILE A 37 3.09 -5.02 -0.61
C ILE A 37 3.70 -6.41 -0.54
N GLY A 38 3.68 -6.98 0.65
CA GLY A 38 4.17 -8.34 0.91
C GLY A 38 4.34 -8.57 2.39
N MET A 39 4.53 -9.82 2.77
CA MET A 39 4.79 -10.18 4.16
C MET A 39 6.12 -9.62 4.66
N SER A 40 6.35 -9.67 5.98
CA SER A 40 7.65 -9.31 6.54
C SER A 40 8.76 -10.17 5.93
N GLY A 41 9.89 -9.56 5.58
CA GLY A 41 11.00 -10.27 4.92
C GLY A 41 10.86 -10.48 3.41
N ALA A 42 9.76 -10.07 2.76
CA ALA A 42 9.56 -10.24 1.32
C ALA A 42 10.52 -9.43 0.42
N GLY A 43 11.35 -8.53 0.98
CA GLY A 43 12.31 -7.72 0.23
C GLY A 43 11.86 -6.27 -0.04
N LYS A 44 10.71 -5.84 0.45
CA LYS A 44 10.10 -4.51 0.17
C LYS A 44 11.03 -3.33 0.46
N SER A 45 11.56 -3.23 1.68
CA SER A 45 12.47 -2.13 2.06
C SER A 45 13.80 -2.19 1.29
N THR A 46 14.26 -3.39 0.89
CA THR A 46 15.41 -3.55 0.00
C THR A 46 15.10 -2.96 -1.37
N LEU A 47 13.91 -3.25 -1.90
CA LEU A 47 13.48 -2.76 -3.22
C LEU A 47 13.44 -1.23 -3.26
N VAL A 48 12.82 -0.58 -2.26
CA VAL A 48 12.78 0.88 -2.23
C VAL A 48 14.16 1.51 -2.06
N ARG A 49 15.04 0.88 -1.29
CA ARG A 49 16.43 1.33 -1.16
C ARG A 49 17.24 1.13 -2.44
N CYS A 50 16.87 0.17 -3.29
CA CYS A 50 17.43 0.04 -4.63
C CYS A 50 16.91 1.15 -5.56
N ILE A 51 15.64 1.55 -5.47
CA ILE A 51 15.06 2.62 -6.33
C ILE A 51 15.85 3.92 -6.17
N ASN A 52 16.22 4.32 -4.95
CA ASN A 52 17.02 5.53 -4.71
C ASN A 52 18.54 5.27 -4.61
N LEU A 53 18.99 4.05 -4.96
CA LEU A 53 20.38 3.58 -4.86
C LEU A 53 21.02 3.75 -3.46
N LEU A 54 20.25 3.77 -2.38
CA LEU A 54 20.80 3.58 -1.03
C LEU A 54 21.42 2.18 -0.91
N GLU A 55 20.80 1.20 -1.61
CA GLU A 55 21.38 -0.11 -1.88
C GLU A 55 21.60 -0.26 -3.39
N ARG A 56 22.83 -0.57 -3.81
CA ARG A 56 23.09 -0.84 -5.23
C ARG A 56 22.56 -2.23 -5.59
N PRO A 57 21.81 -2.37 -6.69
CA PRO A 57 21.47 -3.69 -7.24
C PRO A 57 22.73 -4.52 -7.48
N THR A 58 22.63 -5.83 -7.39
CA THR A 58 23.69 -6.76 -7.81
C THR A 58 23.63 -6.97 -9.32
N GLU A 59 22.41 -7.00 -9.87
CA GLU A 59 22.13 -7.15 -11.29
C GLU A 59 20.93 -6.31 -11.69
N GLY A 60 20.79 -6.05 -12.98
CA GLY A 60 19.70 -5.26 -13.53
C GLY A 60 19.89 -3.76 -13.38
N SER A 61 18.84 -2.99 -13.58
CA SER A 61 18.90 -1.53 -13.58
C SER A 61 17.66 -0.85 -13.01
N VAL A 62 17.86 0.36 -12.48
CA VAL A 62 16.82 1.31 -12.06
C VAL A 62 16.87 2.50 -13.02
N VAL A 63 15.82 2.69 -13.78
CA VAL A 63 15.71 3.82 -14.71
C VAL A 63 14.63 4.78 -14.20
N ILE A 64 14.99 6.05 -13.99
CA ILE A 64 14.07 7.09 -13.54
C ILE A 64 14.13 8.25 -14.53
N ASP A 65 12.99 8.59 -15.12
CA ASP A 65 12.88 9.60 -16.19
C ASP A 65 13.90 9.37 -17.32
N GLY A 66 14.04 8.12 -17.75
CA GLY A 66 14.96 7.72 -18.83
C GLY A 66 16.43 7.67 -18.42
N THR A 67 16.78 7.98 -17.16
CA THR A 67 18.16 7.94 -16.66
C THR A 67 18.42 6.67 -15.87
N ALA A 68 19.39 5.86 -16.29
CA ALA A 68 19.87 4.69 -15.54
C ALA A 68 20.67 5.17 -14.32
N MET A 69 20.15 4.91 -13.13
CA MET A 69 20.70 5.44 -11.88
C MET A 69 22.09 4.89 -11.55
N GLU A 70 22.41 3.67 -11.97
CA GLU A 70 23.69 3.00 -11.73
C GLU A 70 24.85 3.65 -12.48
N THR A 71 24.55 4.35 -13.59
CA THR A 71 25.56 5.01 -14.42
C THR A 71 26.03 6.35 -13.87
N LEU A 72 25.29 6.88 -12.89
CA LEU A 72 25.58 8.17 -12.28
C LEU A 72 26.79 8.11 -11.36
N ASN A 73 27.66 9.12 -11.44
CA ASN A 73 28.72 9.33 -10.47
C ASN A 73 28.15 9.83 -9.14
N ALA A 74 28.99 9.90 -8.09
CA ALA A 74 28.54 10.25 -6.75
C ALA A 74 27.94 11.68 -6.65
N ALA A 75 28.40 12.63 -7.47
CA ALA A 75 27.88 13.99 -7.48
C ALA A 75 26.51 14.04 -8.17
N GLN A 76 26.40 13.45 -9.35
CA GLN A 76 25.15 13.32 -10.12
C GLN A 76 24.09 12.57 -9.32
N LEU A 77 24.46 11.48 -8.62
CA LEU A 77 23.54 10.72 -7.79
C LEU A 77 23.02 11.54 -6.60
N ARG A 78 23.87 12.37 -5.97
CA ARG A 78 23.41 13.29 -4.90
C ARG A 78 22.44 14.33 -5.44
N GLU A 79 22.68 14.86 -6.62
CA GLU A 79 21.77 15.79 -7.27
C GLU A 79 20.43 15.12 -7.61
N ARG A 80 20.47 13.94 -8.23
CA ARG A 80 19.26 13.18 -8.59
C ARG A 80 18.42 12.78 -7.38
N ARG A 81 19.05 12.50 -6.23
CA ARG A 81 18.36 12.21 -4.96
C ARG A 81 17.60 13.40 -4.36
N ARG A 82 17.77 14.62 -4.89
CA ARG A 82 16.90 15.77 -4.52
C ARG A 82 15.52 15.62 -5.14
N ASP A 83 15.43 14.97 -6.30
CA ASP A 83 14.17 14.67 -6.99
C ASP A 83 13.48 13.43 -6.44
N ILE A 84 14.20 12.58 -5.67
CA ILE A 84 13.70 11.29 -5.15
C ILE A 84 13.89 11.29 -3.65
N THR A 85 12.85 11.64 -2.93
CA THR A 85 12.90 11.73 -1.47
C THR A 85 12.25 10.54 -0.79
N MET A 86 12.56 10.33 0.48
CA MET A 86 12.10 9.16 1.20
C MET A 86 11.60 9.51 2.60
N ILE A 87 10.44 8.97 2.95
CA ILE A 87 9.90 8.94 4.31
C ILE A 87 10.21 7.55 4.88
N PHE A 88 10.89 7.52 6.01
CA PHE A 88 11.32 6.29 6.67
C PHE A 88 10.34 5.86 7.76
N GLN A 89 10.31 4.59 8.04
CA GLN A 89 9.47 3.95 9.06
C GLN A 89 9.61 4.62 10.45
N GLN A 90 10.81 5.03 10.85
CA GLN A 90 11.10 5.64 12.15
C GLN A 90 11.22 7.17 12.09
N PHE A 91 10.57 7.83 11.11
CA PHE A 91 10.62 9.28 10.88
C PHE A 91 12.02 9.84 10.58
N ASN A 92 13.07 9.33 11.19
CA ASN A 92 14.49 9.74 11.06
C ASN A 92 14.69 11.25 11.18
N LEU A 93 13.99 11.88 12.12
CA LEU A 93 14.16 13.30 12.42
C LEU A 93 15.46 13.53 13.19
N LEU A 94 16.12 14.65 12.90
CA LEU A 94 17.31 15.10 13.62
C LEU A 94 16.89 15.63 14.97
N MET A 95 17.10 14.85 16.04
CA MET A 95 16.60 15.13 17.39
C MET A 95 17.24 16.39 18.03
N GLN A 96 18.42 16.79 17.56
CA GLN A 96 19.14 18.00 18.03
C GLN A 96 18.71 19.28 17.28
N ARG A 97 17.77 19.17 16.33
CA ARG A 97 17.26 20.29 15.55
C ARG A 97 15.78 20.51 15.83
N THR A 98 15.31 21.75 15.74
CA THR A 98 13.89 22.07 15.80
C THR A 98 13.16 21.51 14.57
N CYS A 99 11.82 21.47 14.60
CA CYS A 99 11.00 21.04 13.46
C CYS A 99 11.32 21.87 12.21
N LEU A 100 11.37 23.19 12.32
CA LEU A 100 11.71 24.08 11.22
C LEU A 100 13.10 23.71 10.63
N LYS A 101 14.11 23.54 11.48
CA LYS A 101 15.45 23.18 11.03
C LYS A 101 15.53 21.77 10.43
N ASN A 102 14.67 20.84 10.84
CA ASN A 102 14.52 19.54 10.18
C ASN A 102 14.02 19.70 8.73
N VAL A 103 13.02 20.54 8.52
CA VAL A 103 12.46 20.79 7.17
C VAL A 103 13.46 21.59 6.31
N CYS A 104 14.20 22.54 6.88
CA CYS A 104 15.25 23.28 6.16
C CYS A 104 16.44 22.40 5.73
N PHE A 105 16.71 21.31 6.44
CA PHE A 105 17.96 20.55 6.28
C PHE A 105 18.25 20.06 4.84
N PRO A 106 17.32 19.50 4.07
CA PRO A 106 17.57 19.12 2.67
C PRO A 106 17.95 20.32 1.79
N MET A 107 17.34 21.47 2.04
CA MET A 107 17.62 22.72 1.30
C MET A 107 18.99 23.31 1.68
N GLU A 108 19.38 23.22 2.96
CA GLU A 108 20.74 23.58 3.41
C GLU A 108 21.80 22.75 2.66
N LEU A 109 21.59 21.43 2.55
CA LEU A 109 22.47 20.52 1.79
C LEU A 109 22.47 20.82 0.28
N ALA A 110 21.37 21.38 -0.24
CA ALA A 110 21.27 21.84 -1.62
C ALA A 110 21.92 23.20 -1.88
N GLY A 111 22.40 23.90 -0.83
CA GLY A 111 23.02 25.22 -0.95
C GLY A 111 22.03 26.38 -1.05
N VAL A 112 20.74 26.16 -0.73
CA VAL A 112 19.71 27.20 -0.72
C VAL A 112 20.00 28.21 0.39
N LYS A 113 19.82 29.49 0.12
CA LYS A 113 20.02 30.55 1.12
C LYS A 113 19.09 30.38 2.32
N LYS A 114 19.60 30.63 3.52
CA LYS A 114 18.87 30.40 4.79
C LYS A 114 17.47 31.03 4.80
N ALA A 115 17.34 32.29 4.41
CA ALA A 115 16.05 32.99 4.40
C ALA A 115 15.02 32.36 3.45
N GLU A 116 15.47 31.86 2.30
CA GLU A 116 14.63 31.16 1.32
C GLU A 116 14.23 29.76 1.84
N ALA A 117 15.19 29.04 2.43
CA ALA A 117 14.92 27.73 3.04
C ALA A 117 13.92 27.84 4.21
N GLU A 118 14.07 28.83 5.08
CA GLU A 118 13.14 29.09 6.19
C GLU A 118 11.74 29.46 5.68
N LYS A 119 11.63 30.35 4.67
CA LYS A 119 10.35 30.69 4.05
C LYS A 119 9.65 29.45 3.48
N ARG A 120 10.37 28.67 2.68
CA ARG A 120 9.82 27.44 2.11
C ARG A 120 9.42 26.40 3.17
N ALA A 121 10.23 26.25 4.21
CA ALA A 121 9.94 25.35 5.32
C ALA A 121 8.66 25.75 6.07
N MET A 122 8.41 27.04 6.27
CA MET A 122 7.17 27.54 6.87
C MET A 122 5.95 27.23 6.01
N GLU A 123 6.01 27.47 4.70
CA GLU A 123 4.94 27.11 3.76
C GLU A 123 4.61 25.62 3.81
N LEU A 124 5.63 24.77 3.90
CA LEU A 124 5.44 23.31 4.00
C LEU A 124 4.87 22.89 5.35
N LEU A 125 5.24 23.53 6.45
CA LEU A 125 4.66 23.26 7.77
C LEU A 125 3.18 23.63 7.84
N GLU A 126 2.77 24.70 7.15
CA GLU A 126 1.36 25.06 6.99
C GLU A 126 0.63 24.02 6.12
N MET A 127 1.23 23.61 5.01
CA MET A 127 0.64 22.62 4.07
C MET A 127 0.37 21.27 4.76
N VAL A 128 1.31 20.78 5.58
CA VAL A 128 1.15 19.48 6.29
C VAL A 128 0.37 19.62 7.60
N GLY A 129 -0.08 20.80 7.96
CA GLY A 129 -0.94 21.05 9.11
C GLY A 129 -2.25 20.28 9.01
N ASP A 130 -2.90 20.07 10.15
CA ASP A 130 -4.20 19.40 10.20
C ASP A 130 -5.30 20.40 9.85
N ALA A 131 -5.95 20.24 8.70
CA ALA A 131 -7.06 21.08 8.28
C ALA A 131 -8.29 20.96 9.22
N LEU A 132 -8.39 19.90 10.02
CA LEU A 132 -9.48 19.65 10.97
C LEU A 132 -9.18 20.17 12.38
N LYS A 133 -7.93 20.45 12.69
CA LYS A 133 -7.53 21.08 13.94
C LYS A 133 -7.01 22.46 13.63
N ALA A 134 -7.56 23.47 14.25
CA ALA A 134 -7.19 24.89 14.08
C ALA A 134 -5.71 25.22 14.39
N VAL A 135 -4.92 24.20 14.75
CA VAL A 135 -3.49 24.27 15.08
C VAL A 135 -2.71 23.59 13.97
N GLY A 136 -2.19 24.36 13.04
CA GLY A 136 -1.24 23.89 12.01
C GLY A 136 0.10 23.48 12.60
N MET A 137 0.90 22.71 11.84
CA MET A 137 2.25 22.33 12.25
C MET A 137 3.20 23.53 12.42
N TYR A 138 2.81 24.70 11.94
CA TYR A 138 3.53 25.96 12.09
C TYR A 138 3.82 26.32 13.56
N GLU A 139 2.87 26.08 14.48
CA GLU A 139 3.06 26.38 15.92
C GLU A 139 4.16 25.51 16.55
N PHE A 140 4.41 24.33 16.00
CA PHE A 140 5.45 23.42 16.48
C PHE A 140 6.83 23.68 15.86
N ARG A 141 7.02 24.71 15.03
CA ARG A 141 8.25 24.96 14.27
C ARG A 141 9.53 25.04 15.12
N GLU A 142 9.42 25.59 16.34
CA GLU A 142 10.54 25.72 17.27
C GLU A 142 10.67 24.53 18.23
N HIS A 143 9.72 23.59 18.22
CA HIS A 143 9.77 22.42 19.09
C HIS A 143 10.82 21.42 18.61
N ALA A 144 11.43 20.73 19.56
CA ALA A 144 12.29 19.58 19.27
C ALA A 144 11.42 18.34 18.98
N PRO A 145 11.85 17.43 18.08
CA PRO A 145 11.05 16.28 17.67
C PRO A 145 10.60 15.36 18.81
N HIS A 146 11.34 15.26 19.92
CA HIS A 146 10.98 14.42 21.05
C HIS A 146 9.71 14.91 21.79
N LEU A 147 9.33 16.17 21.62
CA LEU A 147 8.11 16.76 22.21
C LEU A 147 6.85 16.50 21.39
N LEU A 148 6.97 15.88 20.21
CA LEU A 148 5.88 15.67 19.27
C LEU A 148 5.26 14.28 19.40
N SER A 149 3.95 14.19 19.10
CA SER A 149 3.28 12.91 18.89
C SER A 149 3.79 12.19 17.62
N GLY A 150 3.49 10.90 17.46
CA GLY A 150 3.88 10.12 16.28
C GLY A 150 3.38 10.75 14.98
N GLY A 151 2.11 11.14 14.93
CA GLY A 151 1.51 11.80 13.76
C GLY A 151 2.13 13.16 13.44
N GLN A 152 2.47 13.95 14.47
CA GLN A 152 3.17 15.22 14.29
C GLN A 152 4.59 15.00 13.75
N LYS A 153 5.34 14.01 14.27
CA LYS A 153 6.66 13.62 13.73
C LYS A 153 6.55 13.21 12.26
N GLN A 154 5.51 12.46 11.91
CA GLN A 154 5.29 12.05 10.53
C GLN A 154 5.02 13.23 9.61
N ARG A 155 4.20 14.20 10.02
CA ARG A 155 3.95 15.42 9.26
C ARG A 155 5.24 16.23 9.04
N ILE A 156 6.11 16.36 10.04
CA ILE A 156 7.42 16.99 9.89
C ILE A 156 8.31 16.19 8.91
N ALA A 157 8.29 14.86 8.96
CA ALA A 157 9.03 14.02 8.01
C ALA A 157 8.53 14.20 6.57
N ILE A 158 7.21 14.31 6.38
CA ILE A 158 6.60 14.63 5.07
C ILE A 158 7.04 16.02 4.59
N ALA A 159 6.90 17.06 5.42
CA ALA A 159 7.35 18.42 5.08
C ALA A 159 8.83 18.45 4.68
N ARG A 160 9.69 17.76 5.43
CA ARG A 160 11.11 17.61 5.10
C ARG A 160 11.34 16.93 3.77
N ALA A 161 10.59 15.87 3.47
CA ALA A 161 10.69 15.16 2.20
C ALA A 161 10.28 16.04 1.00
N LEU A 162 9.35 16.97 1.19
CA LEU A 162 8.87 17.89 0.15
C LEU A 162 9.76 19.13 -0.03
N ALA A 163 10.74 19.35 0.84
CA ALA A 163 11.52 20.59 0.89
C ALA A 163 12.27 20.90 -0.44
N THR A 164 12.72 19.88 -1.14
CA THR A 164 13.45 20.00 -2.42
C THR A 164 12.56 19.96 -3.66
N ASN A 165 11.23 20.01 -3.51
CA ASN A 165 10.26 19.84 -4.60
C ASN A 165 10.49 18.54 -5.40
N PRO A 166 10.43 17.38 -4.75
CA PRO A 166 10.74 16.10 -5.38
C PRO A 166 9.70 15.73 -6.45
N LYS A 167 10.13 14.92 -7.42
CA LYS A 167 9.25 14.28 -8.41
C LYS A 167 8.73 12.93 -7.90
N VAL A 168 9.50 12.28 -7.02
CA VAL A 168 9.21 10.96 -6.47
C VAL A 168 9.29 11.00 -4.95
N LEU A 169 8.25 10.49 -4.30
CA LEU A 169 8.18 10.30 -2.85
C LEU A 169 8.09 8.80 -2.53
N LEU A 170 9.12 8.27 -1.88
CA LEU A 170 9.18 6.89 -1.43
C LEU A 170 8.74 6.82 0.04
N CYS A 171 7.72 6.02 0.35
CA CYS A 171 7.17 5.86 1.69
C CYS A 171 7.45 4.44 2.20
N ASP A 172 8.46 4.25 3.07
CA ASP A 172 8.80 2.96 3.66
C ASP A 172 8.07 2.79 4.99
N GLU A 173 6.96 2.03 4.97
CA GLU A 173 6.09 1.78 6.13
C GLU A 173 5.73 3.05 6.93
N ALA A 174 5.43 4.12 6.22
CA ALA A 174 5.27 5.47 6.77
C ALA A 174 4.14 5.62 7.83
N THR A 175 3.28 4.63 8.00
CA THR A 175 2.15 4.65 8.92
C THR A 175 2.15 3.51 9.94
N SER A 176 3.13 2.60 9.90
CA SER A 176 3.15 1.38 10.72
C SER A 176 3.20 1.62 12.25
N ALA A 177 3.68 2.79 12.68
CA ALA A 177 3.80 3.16 14.10
C ALA A 177 2.70 4.13 14.57
N LEU A 178 1.63 4.30 13.78
CA LEU A 178 0.55 5.26 14.06
C LEU A 178 -0.76 4.53 14.39
N ASP A 179 -1.62 5.19 15.15
CA ASP A 179 -2.98 4.72 15.38
C ASP A 179 -3.86 4.85 14.10
N PRO A 180 -4.98 4.14 13.99
CA PRO A 180 -5.79 4.12 12.77
C PRO A 180 -6.28 5.50 12.31
N ASN A 181 -6.71 6.38 13.22
CA ASN A 181 -7.21 7.70 12.87
C ASN A 181 -6.09 8.60 12.33
N THR A 182 -4.93 8.55 12.98
CA THR A 182 -3.74 9.27 12.52
C THR A 182 -3.25 8.72 11.19
N THR A 183 -3.28 7.39 10.99
CA THR A 183 -2.96 6.73 9.73
C THR A 183 -3.82 7.27 8.60
N HIS A 184 -5.15 7.26 8.74
CA HIS A 184 -6.09 7.80 7.75
C HIS A 184 -5.76 9.27 7.41
N SER A 185 -5.52 10.09 8.42
CA SER A 185 -5.16 11.51 8.24
C SER A 185 -3.86 11.71 7.46
N ILE A 186 -2.84 10.87 7.70
CA ILE A 186 -1.56 10.91 6.97
C ILE A 186 -1.73 10.40 5.52
N LEU A 187 -2.52 9.36 5.30
CA LEU A 187 -2.79 8.83 3.96
C LEU A 187 -3.56 9.84 3.11
N THR A 188 -4.58 10.49 3.68
CA THR A 188 -5.30 11.59 3.02
C THR A 188 -4.34 12.73 2.66
N LEU A 189 -3.44 13.12 3.58
CA LEU A 189 -2.43 14.15 3.30
C LEU A 189 -1.52 13.75 2.13
N ILE A 190 -1.04 12.51 2.07
CA ILE A 190 -0.19 12.01 0.97
C ILE A 190 -0.95 12.05 -0.36
N LYS A 191 -2.23 11.66 -0.37
CA LYS A 191 -3.11 11.71 -1.55
C LYS A 191 -3.32 13.14 -2.05
N ASP A 192 -3.53 14.08 -1.13
CA ASP A 192 -3.67 15.50 -1.45
C ASP A 192 -2.39 16.10 -2.01
N ILE A 193 -1.24 15.74 -1.45
CA ILE A 193 0.08 16.15 -1.94
C ILE A 193 0.30 15.61 -3.36
N ASN A 194 0.03 14.31 -3.59
CA ASN A 194 0.14 13.73 -4.93
C ASN A 194 -0.72 14.49 -5.94
N ARG A 195 -1.99 14.75 -5.62
CA ARG A 195 -2.92 15.49 -6.50
C ARG A 195 -2.49 16.93 -6.76
N LYS A 196 -2.03 17.64 -5.71
CA LYS A 196 -1.66 19.07 -5.82
C LYS A 196 -0.33 19.27 -6.53
N LEU A 197 0.64 18.41 -6.31
CA LEU A 197 2.00 18.56 -6.82
C LEU A 197 2.30 17.66 -8.02
N GLY A 198 1.43 16.71 -8.37
CA GLY A 198 1.63 15.78 -9.49
C GLY A 198 2.82 14.82 -9.29
N ILE A 199 3.28 14.61 -8.07
CA ILE A 199 4.44 13.76 -7.77
C ILE A 199 4.07 12.28 -7.80
N THR A 200 4.99 11.42 -8.20
CA THR A 200 4.85 9.97 -8.09
C THR A 200 5.08 9.53 -6.65
N VAL A 201 4.18 8.73 -6.10
CA VAL A 201 4.30 8.20 -4.73
C VAL A 201 4.45 6.69 -4.77
N VAL A 202 5.47 6.14 -4.11
CA VAL A 202 5.65 4.69 -3.94
C VAL A 202 5.47 4.35 -2.47
N VAL A 203 4.42 3.59 -2.16
CA VAL A 203 4.06 3.21 -0.79
C VAL A 203 4.43 1.77 -0.53
N ILE A 204 5.29 1.56 0.46
CA ILE A 204 5.62 0.23 0.96
C ILE A 204 4.86 -0.04 2.24
N THR A 205 4.15 -1.15 2.27
CA THR A 205 3.38 -1.55 3.44
C THR A 205 3.14 -3.07 3.45
N HIS A 206 2.81 -3.59 4.61
CA HIS A 206 2.22 -4.92 4.77
C HIS A 206 0.72 -4.85 5.06
N GLN A 207 0.16 -3.64 5.17
CA GLN A 207 -1.25 -3.39 5.48
C GLN A 207 -2.04 -3.15 4.20
N MET A 208 -2.96 -4.06 3.91
CA MET A 208 -3.83 -3.97 2.73
C MET A 208 -4.72 -2.72 2.75
N SER A 209 -5.22 -2.34 3.93
CA SER A 209 -6.05 -1.15 4.12
C SER A 209 -5.39 0.14 3.62
N VAL A 210 -4.06 0.26 3.76
CA VAL A 210 -3.31 1.40 3.24
C VAL A 210 -3.34 1.44 1.72
N VAL A 211 -3.19 0.28 1.07
CA VAL A 211 -3.23 0.16 -0.40
C VAL A 211 -4.63 0.47 -0.92
N GLU A 212 -5.66 -0.09 -0.29
CA GLU A 212 -7.07 0.18 -0.62
C GLU A 212 -7.41 1.67 -0.58
N GLU A 213 -6.86 2.37 0.41
CA GLU A 213 -7.22 3.77 0.69
C GLU A 213 -6.62 4.75 -0.32
N ILE A 214 -5.36 4.56 -0.74
CA ILE A 214 -4.68 5.59 -1.51
C ILE A 214 -4.03 5.13 -2.82
N CYS A 215 -3.77 3.83 -3.03
CA CYS A 215 -3.02 3.38 -4.21
C CYS A 215 -3.92 3.18 -5.44
N ASP A 216 -3.38 3.50 -6.63
CA ASP A 216 -4.01 3.23 -7.92
C ASP A 216 -3.70 1.81 -8.39
N SER A 217 -2.45 1.40 -8.23
CA SER A 217 -1.92 0.11 -8.64
C SER A 217 -1.01 -0.47 -7.56
N VAL A 218 -0.79 -1.77 -7.63
CA VAL A 218 -0.02 -2.49 -6.62
C VAL A 218 0.80 -3.62 -7.23
N ALA A 219 2.00 -3.85 -6.68
CA ALA A 219 2.79 -5.06 -6.89
C ALA A 219 2.90 -5.84 -5.59
N ILE A 220 2.68 -7.14 -5.67
CA ILE A 220 2.82 -8.08 -4.56
C ILE A 220 4.18 -8.73 -4.63
N LEU A 221 4.98 -8.53 -3.58
CA LEU A 221 6.30 -9.09 -3.41
C LEU A 221 6.25 -10.27 -2.45
N ASP A 222 6.74 -11.43 -2.88
CA ASP A 222 6.88 -12.63 -2.04
C ASP A 222 8.21 -13.32 -2.33
N GLY A 223 9.01 -13.63 -1.29
CA GLY A 223 10.31 -14.26 -1.44
C GLY A 223 11.30 -13.53 -2.37
N GLY A 224 11.21 -12.20 -2.46
CA GLY A 224 12.09 -11.38 -3.30
C GLY A 224 11.69 -11.31 -4.77
N VAL A 225 10.52 -11.84 -5.16
CA VAL A 225 9.98 -11.76 -6.53
C VAL A 225 8.64 -11.04 -6.56
N VAL A 226 8.33 -10.35 -7.66
CA VAL A 226 6.98 -9.83 -7.90
C VAL A 226 6.13 -10.98 -8.41
N VAL A 227 5.17 -11.43 -7.59
CA VAL A 227 4.32 -12.58 -7.91
C VAL A 227 3.01 -12.17 -8.58
N GLU A 228 2.57 -10.93 -8.35
CA GLU A 228 1.36 -10.38 -8.98
C GLU A 228 1.46 -8.85 -9.01
N GLN A 229 0.92 -8.22 -10.07
CA GLN A 229 0.83 -6.77 -10.19
C GLN A 229 -0.39 -6.39 -11.03
N GLY A 230 -0.98 -5.24 -10.75
CA GLY A 230 -2.15 -4.74 -11.46
C GLY A 230 -2.79 -3.55 -10.75
N SER A 231 -3.97 -3.15 -11.19
CA SER A 231 -4.78 -2.18 -10.45
C SER A 231 -5.19 -2.77 -9.09
N VAL A 232 -5.36 -1.89 -8.10
CA VAL A 232 -5.82 -2.31 -6.77
C VAL A 232 -7.15 -3.06 -6.89
N GLN A 233 -8.06 -2.56 -7.74
CA GLN A 233 -9.37 -3.16 -7.98
C GLN A 233 -9.28 -4.60 -8.52
N GLU A 234 -8.40 -4.85 -9.52
CA GLU A 234 -8.21 -6.19 -10.10
C GLU A 234 -7.65 -7.18 -9.09
N ILE A 235 -6.61 -6.78 -8.34
CA ILE A 235 -5.96 -7.63 -7.34
C ILE A 235 -6.92 -7.98 -6.20
N PHE A 236 -7.79 -7.03 -5.80
CA PHE A 236 -8.77 -7.27 -4.75
C PHE A 236 -9.96 -8.09 -5.21
N ALA A 237 -10.46 -7.84 -6.43
CA ALA A 237 -11.59 -8.57 -6.97
C ALA A 237 -11.26 -10.02 -7.33
N ASN A 238 -10.02 -10.27 -7.81
CA ASN A 238 -9.63 -11.59 -8.30
C ASN A 238 -8.14 -11.87 -8.06
N PRO A 239 -7.71 -12.06 -6.79
CA PRO A 239 -6.33 -12.41 -6.47
C PRO A 239 -5.98 -13.79 -7.04
N LYS A 240 -4.97 -13.84 -7.91
CA LYS A 240 -4.59 -15.06 -8.64
C LYS A 240 -3.61 -15.93 -7.84
N THR A 241 -2.64 -15.30 -7.18
CA THR A 241 -1.58 -16.00 -6.47
C THR A 241 -1.94 -16.32 -5.02
N ALA A 242 -1.33 -17.35 -4.45
CA ALA A 242 -1.50 -17.68 -3.03
C ALA A 242 -1.06 -16.53 -2.10
N ALA A 243 -0.04 -15.77 -2.50
CA ALA A 243 0.43 -14.60 -1.76
C ALA A 243 -0.62 -13.48 -1.78
N ALA A 244 -1.22 -13.18 -2.95
CA ALA A 244 -2.30 -12.21 -3.08
C ALA A 244 -3.53 -12.61 -2.25
N LYS A 245 -3.97 -13.86 -2.35
CA LYS A 245 -5.10 -14.40 -1.56
C LYS A 245 -4.87 -14.23 -0.05
N ARG A 246 -3.66 -14.51 0.44
CA ARG A 246 -3.29 -14.33 1.85
C ARG A 246 -3.29 -12.86 2.28
N LEU A 247 -2.91 -11.94 1.42
CA LEU A 247 -2.85 -10.51 1.73
C LEU A 247 -4.23 -9.85 1.66
N VAL A 248 -5.03 -10.18 0.65
CA VAL A 248 -6.39 -9.64 0.46
C VAL A 248 -7.34 -10.19 1.53
N ALA A 249 -7.17 -11.45 1.93
CA ALA A 249 -7.96 -12.10 2.97
C ALA A 249 -7.04 -12.72 4.04
N PRO A 250 -6.38 -11.90 4.89
CA PRO A 250 -5.36 -12.35 5.85
C PRO A 250 -5.87 -13.37 6.88
N ASN A 251 -7.18 -13.47 7.05
CA ASN A 251 -7.81 -14.46 7.92
C ASN A 251 -8.37 -15.65 7.15
N GLY A 252 -7.94 -15.86 5.89
CA GLY A 252 -8.51 -16.89 5.03
C GLY A 252 -10.02 -16.67 4.76
N GLY A 253 -10.47 -15.38 4.74
CA GLY A 253 -11.81 -14.98 5.15
C GLY A 253 -12.03 -15.48 6.59
N SER A 254 -12.66 -14.77 7.49
CA SER A 254 -12.99 -15.15 8.89
C SER A 254 -13.40 -16.62 9.08
N ALA A 255 -13.70 -17.30 8.02
CA ALA A 255 -14.13 -18.67 7.87
C ALA A 255 -13.04 -19.75 8.04
N ALA A 256 -11.76 -19.48 7.80
CA ALA A 256 -10.74 -20.54 7.96
C ALA A 256 -10.46 -20.90 9.44
N ARG A 257 -10.80 -19.99 10.38
CA ARG A 257 -10.74 -20.28 11.82
C ARG A 257 -12.03 -20.89 12.36
N ASP A 258 -13.18 -20.63 11.71
CA ASP A 258 -14.48 -21.09 12.17
C ASP A 258 -15.02 -22.32 11.42
N LEU A 259 -14.33 -22.78 10.36
CA LEU A 259 -14.73 -23.98 9.61
C LEU A 259 -14.60 -25.28 10.45
N SER A 260 -13.84 -25.25 11.55
CA SER A 260 -13.79 -26.37 12.51
C SER A 260 -15.14 -26.67 13.18
N CYS A 261 -16.13 -25.77 13.04
CA CYS A 261 -17.48 -25.94 13.57
C CYS A 261 -18.43 -26.68 12.58
N PHE A 262 -17.98 -26.91 11.33
CA PHE A 262 -18.82 -27.50 10.29
C PHE A 262 -18.48 -28.98 10.08
N ALA A 263 -19.50 -29.76 9.74
CA ALA A 263 -19.31 -31.15 9.41
C ALA A 263 -18.65 -31.30 8.02
N PRO A 264 -17.90 -32.39 7.78
CA PRO A 264 -17.27 -32.65 6.47
C PRO A 264 -18.24 -32.68 5.29
N ASP A 265 -19.52 -32.91 5.54
CA ASP A 265 -20.60 -32.99 4.54
C ASP A 265 -21.33 -31.64 4.33
N ASP A 266 -20.90 -30.57 4.99
CA ASP A 266 -21.52 -29.25 4.83
C ASP A 266 -21.08 -28.60 3.50
N HIS A 267 -22.07 -28.22 2.69
CA HIS A 267 -21.83 -27.49 1.44
C HIS A 267 -21.62 -25.99 1.74
N VAL A 268 -20.37 -25.54 1.71
CA VAL A 268 -20.00 -24.14 1.96
C VAL A 268 -19.46 -23.51 0.69
N VAL A 269 -19.98 -22.33 0.34
CA VAL A 269 -19.52 -21.56 -0.83
C VAL A 269 -19.11 -20.17 -0.44
N ARG A 270 -18.09 -19.67 -1.11
CA ARG A 270 -17.70 -18.26 -1.08
C ARG A 270 -18.30 -17.57 -2.29
N VAL A 271 -19.04 -16.49 -2.02
CA VAL A 271 -19.65 -15.65 -3.05
C VAL A 271 -18.95 -14.29 -3.01
N THR A 272 -18.35 -13.87 -4.12
CA THR A 272 -17.69 -12.58 -4.25
C THR A 272 -18.49 -11.69 -5.17
N PHE A 273 -18.67 -10.43 -4.76
CA PHE A 273 -19.39 -9.40 -5.50
C PHE A 273 -18.43 -8.34 -6.01
N ASN A 274 -18.63 -7.87 -7.24
CA ASN A 274 -17.87 -6.77 -7.80
C ASN A 274 -18.77 -5.62 -8.25
N GLY A 275 -18.43 -4.39 -7.87
CA GLY A 275 -19.08 -3.17 -8.32
C GLY A 275 -20.58 -3.13 -8.07
N SER A 276 -21.36 -2.98 -9.15
CA SER A 276 -22.84 -2.80 -9.08
C SER A 276 -23.61 -4.02 -8.55
N SER A 277 -22.99 -5.19 -8.45
CA SER A 277 -23.66 -6.40 -7.96
C SER A 277 -23.77 -6.45 -6.42
N THR A 278 -22.96 -5.68 -5.69
CA THR A 278 -22.97 -5.65 -4.22
C THR A 278 -24.30 -5.11 -3.65
N ALA A 279 -25.01 -4.25 -4.39
CA ALA A 279 -26.29 -3.71 -3.99
C ALA A 279 -27.48 -4.67 -4.25
N LYS A 280 -27.27 -5.79 -4.96
CA LYS A 280 -28.33 -6.76 -5.24
C LYS A 280 -28.58 -7.66 -4.03
N PRO A 281 -29.84 -7.88 -3.62
CA PRO A 281 -30.17 -8.73 -2.48
C PRO A 281 -30.10 -10.22 -2.83
N LEU A 282 -28.91 -10.74 -3.16
CA LEU A 282 -28.69 -12.08 -3.70
C LEU A 282 -29.32 -13.19 -2.83
N VAL A 283 -29.08 -13.16 -1.52
CA VAL A 283 -29.64 -14.16 -0.59
C VAL A 283 -31.17 -14.09 -0.53
N ALA A 284 -31.72 -12.88 -0.50
CA ALA A 284 -33.16 -12.67 -0.49
C ALA A 284 -33.80 -13.09 -1.82
N SER A 285 -33.16 -12.79 -2.96
CA SER A 285 -33.66 -13.22 -4.27
C SER A 285 -33.61 -14.74 -4.43
N LEU A 286 -32.55 -15.41 -3.97
CA LEU A 286 -32.46 -16.86 -3.95
C LEU A 286 -33.63 -17.50 -3.16
N ALA A 287 -33.93 -16.95 -1.98
CA ALA A 287 -35.05 -17.41 -1.17
C ALA A 287 -36.40 -17.15 -1.83
N ALA A 288 -36.61 -15.95 -2.41
CA ALA A 288 -37.87 -15.57 -3.01
C ALA A 288 -38.16 -16.30 -4.35
N GLU A 289 -37.16 -16.46 -5.21
CA GLU A 289 -37.34 -17.00 -6.55
C GLU A 289 -37.21 -18.53 -6.63
N LYS A 290 -36.35 -19.10 -5.76
CA LYS A 290 -36.06 -20.54 -5.76
C LYS A 290 -36.55 -21.26 -4.53
N GLY A 291 -36.99 -20.54 -3.49
CA GLY A 291 -37.38 -21.13 -2.20
C GLY A 291 -36.22 -21.74 -1.42
N ILE A 292 -34.97 -21.43 -1.81
CA ILE A 292 -33.75 -21.98 -1.17
C ILE A 292 -33.27 -21.07 -0.08
N LEU A 293 -33.23 -21.58 1.15
CA LEU A 293 -32.69 -20.87 2.31
C LEU A 293 -31.22 -21.23 2.50
N VAL A 294 -30.40 -20.22 2.74
CA VAL A 294 -28.96 -20.38 3.02
C VAL A 294 -28.61 -19.64 4.32
N SER A 295 -27.60 -20.14 5.03
CA SER A 295 -27.09 -19.47 6.23
C SER A 295 -25.90 -18.60 5.83
N VAL A 296 -25.90 -17.32 6.26
CA VAL A 296 -24.76 -16.42 6.10
C VAL A 296 -23.81 -16.67 7.26
N LEU A 297 -22.63 -17.22 6.97
CA LEU A 297 -21.59 -17.51 7.96
C LEU A 297 -20.70 -16.27 8.23
N SER A 298 -20.37 -15.56 7.18
CA SER A 298 -19.70 -14.27 7.25
C SER A 298 -20.05 -13.41 6.03
N ALA A 299 -19.99 -12.10 6.22
CA ALA A 299 -20.12 -11.14 5.12
C ALA A 299 -19.18 -9.97 5.40
N ASP A 300 -18.43 -9.56 4.38
CA ASP A 300 -17.54 -8.40 4.41
C ASP A 300 -17.78 -7.56 3.16
N THR A 301 -17.86 -6.24 3.35
CA THR A 301 -18.01 -5.29 2.24
C THR A 301 -17.01 -4.17 2.39
N ARG A 302 -16.37 -3.78 1.27
CA ARG A 302 -15.35 -2.74 1.21
C ARG A 302 -15.66 -1.77 0.08
N ASP A 303 -15.42 -0.50 0.33
CA ASP A 303 -15.44 0.53 -0.69
C ASP A 303 -14.04 0.72 -1.25
N LEU A 304 -13.88 0.49 -2.55
CA LEU A 304 -12.64 0.72 -3.29
C LEU A 304 -12.92 1.80 -4.34
N SER A 305 -12.47 3.02 -4.07
CA SER A 305 -12.61 4.16 -4.99
C SER A 305 -14.07 4.44 -5.43
N GLY A 306 -15.04 4.33 -4.51
CA GLY A 306 -16.45 4.57 -4.77
C GLY A 306 -17.20 3.38 -5.40
N GLN A 307 -16.56 2.22 -5.47
CA GLN A 307 -17.20 0.95 -5.86
C GLN A 307 -17.18 -0.02 -4.69
N CYS A 308 -18.35 -0.55 -4.34
CA CYS A 308 -18.50 -1.53 -3.28
C CYS A 308 -18.12 -2.93 -3.79
N TYR A 309 -17.15 -3.56 -3.14
CA TYR A 309 -16.78 -4.96 -3.30
C TYR A 309 -17.17 -5.72 -2.04
N GLY A 310 -17.58 -6.97 -2.17
CA GLY A 310 -17.94 -7.76 -1.00
C GLY A 310 -17.71 -9.23 -1.21
N SER A 311 -17.57 -9.95 -0.12
CA SER A 311 -17.60 -11.41 -0.11
C SER A 311 -18.52 -11.92 0.99
N MET A 312 -19.23 -13.00 0.70
CA MET A 312 -20.01 -13.74 1.69
C MET A 312 -19.57 -15.18 1.71
N LEU A 313 -19.56 -15.77 2.88
CA LEU A 313 -19.48 -17.21 3.05
C LEU A 313 -20.87 -17.72 3.40
N LEU A 314 -21.40 -18.64 2.59
CA LEU A 314 -22.74 -19.16 2.71
C LEU A 314 -22.67 -20.67 2.94
N LYS A 315 -23.45 -21.15 3.90
CA LYS A 315 -23.74 -22.59 4.05
C LYS A 315 -25.01 -22.87 3.30
N LEU A 316 -24.92 -23.79 2.33
CA LEU A 316 -26.03 -24.25 1.51
C LEU A 316 -26.77 -25.40 2.20
N PRO A 317 -27.98 -25.75 1.73
CA PRO A 317 -28.71 -26.93 2.20
C PRO A 317 -27.90 -28.22 2.04
N ALA A 318 -28.12 -29.18 2.94
CA ALA A 318 -27.40 -30.46 2.93
C ALA A 318 -27.76 -31.34 1.72
N GLU A 319 -28.91 -31.12 1.09
CA GLU A 319 -29.31 -31.85 -0.10
C GLU A 319 -28.52 -31.36 -1.31
N LEU A 320 -27.70 -32.25 -1.88
CA LEU A 320 -26.75 -31.91 -2.96
C LEU A 320 -27.44 -31.27 -4.20
N ALA A 321 -28.61 -31.77 -4.58
CA ALA A 321 -29.35 -31.23 -5.71
C ALA A 321 -29.80 -29.78 -5.49
N VAL A 322 -30.24 -29.46 -4.26
CA VAL A 322 -30.65 -28.10 -3.87
C VAL A 322 -29.46 -27.18 -3.75
N ALA A 323 -28.34 -27.68 -3.22
CA ALA A 323 -27.10 -26.94 -3.12
C ALA A 323 -26.54 -26.57 -4.51
N GLN A 324 -26.55 -27.50 -5.46
CA GLN A 324 -26.14 -27.26 -6.85
C GLN A 324 -27.05 -26.22 -7.54
N GLN A 325 -28.37 -26.32 -7.34
CA GLN A 325 -29.29 -25.31 -7.87
C GLN A 325 -29.06 -23.93 -7.33
N ALA A 326 -28.69 -23.81 -6.04
CA ALA A 326 -28.31 -22.54 -5.44
C ALA A 326 -27.03 -21.96 -6.05
N VAL A 327 -26.01 -22.80 -6.28
CA VAL A 327 -24.75 -22.40 -6.93
C VAL A 327 -24.98 -21.92 -8.35
N GLU A 328 -25.76 -22.66 -9.15
CA GLU A 328 -26.10 -22.28 -10.53
C GLU A 328 -26.85 -20.95 -10.57
N TYR A 329 -27.85 -20.76 -9.71
CA TYR A 329 -28.54 -19.48 -9.60
C TYR A 329 -27.60 -18.32 -9.27
N MET A 330 -26.75 -18.49 -8.29
CA MET A 330 -25.79 -17.43 -7.90
C MET A 330 -24.77 -17.14 -9.02
N ARG A 331 -24.26 -18.16 -9.71
CA ARG A 331 -23.34 -18.01 -10.88
C ARG A 331 -24.02 -17.33 -12.07
N SER A 332 -25.34 -17.45 -12.23
CA SER A 332 -26.07 -16.76 -13.29
C SER A 332 -26.20 -15.26 -13.10
N GLN A 333 -25.92 -14.76 -11.89
CA GLN A 333 -26.02 -13.33 -11.59
C GLN A 333 -24.78 -12.57 -12.08
N SER A 334 -24.99 -11.50 -12.84
CA SER A 334 -23.87 -10.67 -13.36
C SER A 334 -23.05 -10.04 -12.23
N GLY A 335 -21.74 -10.18 -12.28
CA GLY A 335 -20.82 -9.60 -11.29
C GLY A 335 -20.71 -10.40 -9.99
N VAL A 336 -21.17 -11.66 -10.01
CA VAL A 336 -21.04 -12.58 -8.88
C VAL A 336 -20.14 -13.75 -9.28
N THR A 337 -19.18 -14.06 -8.42
CA THR A 337 -18.31 -15.25 -8.55
C THR A 337 -18.57 -16.18 -7.38
N VAL A 338 -18.72 -17.48 -7.65
CA VAL A 338 -18.99 -18.50 -6.63
C VAL A 338 -17.90 -19.55 -6.66
N GLU A 339 -17.20 -19.70 -5.55
CA GLU A 339 -16.16 -20.71 -5.31
C GLU A 339 -16.63 -21.68 -4.23
N GLU A 340 -16.54 -22.98 -4.49
CA GLU A 340 -16.80 -24.01 -3.48
C GLU A 340 -15.60 -24.08 -2.52
N VAL A 341 -15.88 -24.04 -1.23
CA VAL A 341 -14.85 -24.17 -0.20
C VAL A 341 -14.67 -25.65 0.11
N THR A 342 -13.70 -26.28 -0.60
CA THR A 342 -13.33 -27.69 -0.38
C THR A 342 -12.16 -27.74 0.59
N GLY A 343 -12.21 -28.63 1.59
CA GLY A 343 -11.09 -28.89 2.51
C GLY A 343 -11.39 -28.47 3.95
N ILE A 344 -12.47 -28.99 4.49
CA ILE A 344 -12.73 -29.00 5.94
C ILE A 344 -12.13 -30.27 6.55
#